data_9194e131d30ce335708b7c37cbe2fd77
#
_entry.id   9194e131d30ce335708b7c37cbe2fd77
#
_cell.length_a   1.000
_cell.length_b   1.000
_cell.length_c   1.000
_cell.angle_alpha   90.00
_cell.angle_beta   90.00
_cell.angle_gamma   90.00
#
_symmetry.space_group_name_H-M   'P 1'
#
loop_
_entity.id
_entity.type
_entity.pdbx_description
1 polymer ?
#
loop_
_entity_poly.entity_id
_entity_poly.type
_entity_poly.pdbx_seq_one_letter_code
_entity_poly.pdbx_strand_id
1 'polypeptide(L)'
;MSHLRETDADRRKEDEVARLLATTWNCEPIRTKDQSRVDTLFMRDKSLVAVAEIKARRNRQFATFSSVQLNLQNWFSLVQFEMAAEVPAFMVFAFDDGIYYVRAATIQIGQCRLSVRGRTDRPGIDERQPVIEIGNLLWKRLREPDAEGFSR
;
A
#
# COMPACT_ATOMS: atom_id res chain seq x y z
N MET A 1 -13.36 7.20 -10.15
CA MET A 1 -13.20 6.15 -9.54
C MET A 1 -12.56 5.21 -10.30
N SER A 2 -11.48 5.18 -10.18
CA SER A 2 -10.77 4.18 -10.78
C SER A 2 -11.04 2.92 -10.17
N HIS A 3 -12.18 2.73 -9.84
CA HIS A 3 -12.60 1.54 -9.61
C HIS A 3 -12.35 0.67 -10.59
N LEU A 4 -11.39 1.00 -11.11
CA LEU A 4 -10.82 0.11 -11.85
C LEU A 4 -10.61 -1.00 -11.01
N ARG A 5 -11.69 -1.40 -10.53
CA ARG A 5 -11.92 -2.67 -10.93
C ARG A 5 -10.87 -3.50 -10.37
N GLU A 6 -10.66 -3.25 -9.13
CA GLU A 6 -10.21 -4.25 -8.24
C GLU A 6 -10.98 -5.49 -8.59
N THR A 7 -10.34 -6.42 -9.23
CA THR A 7 -10.93 -7.69 -9.56
C THR A 7 -10.95 -8.56 -8.31
N ASP A 8 -11.73 -9.64 -8.31
CA ASP A 8 -11.70 -10.61 -7.22
C ASP A 8 -10.30 -11.23 -7.04
N ALA A 9 -9.56 -11.36 -8.14
CA ALA A 9 -8.19 -11.83 -8.07
C ALA A 9 -7.26 -10.84 -7.34
N ASP A 10 -7.47 -9.54 -7.54
CA ASP A 10 -6.71 -8.50 -6.84
C ASP A 10 -7.03 -8.52 -5.35
N ARG A 11 -8.30 -8.64 -4.97
CA ARG A 11 -8.69 -8.74 -3.56
C ARG A 11 -8.10 -9.95 -2.88
N ARG A 12 -8.11 -11.10 -3.55
CA ARG A 12 -7.49 -12.33 -3.00
C ARG A 12 -6.00 -12.15 -2.80
N LYS A 13 -5.33 -11.50 -3.75
CA LYS A 13 -3.90 -11.21 -3.64
C LYS A 13 -3.63 -10.26 -2.49
N GLU A 14 -4.43 -9.22 -2.33
CA GLU A 14 -4.30 -8.26 -1.23
C GLU A 14 -4.55 -8.93 0.13
N ASP A 15 -5.54 -9.82 0.23
CA ASP A 15 -5.79 -10.59 1.46
C ASP A 15 -4.63 -11.52 1.79
N GLU A 16 -4.06 -12.17 0.78
CA GLU A 16 -2.86 -13.00 0.95
C GLU A 16 -1.69 -12.18 1.46
N VAL A 17 -1.47 -11.00 0.89
CA VAL A 17 -0.41 -10.09 1.31
C VAL A 17 -0.63 -9.62 2.73
N ALA A 18 -1.87 -9.28 3.10
CA ALA A 18 -2.19 -8.90 4.48
C ALA A 18 -1.84 -10.01 5.47
N ARG A 19 -2.11 -11.27 5.13
CA ARG A 19 -1.74 -12.41 5.97
C ARG A 19 -0.23 -12.59 6.08
N LEU A 20 0.50 -12.41 4.98
CA LEU A 20 1.97 -12.50 4.98
C LEU A 20 2.59 -11.41 5.84
N LEU A 21 2.13 -10.17 5.72
CA LEU A 21 2.57 -9.07 6.56
C LEU A 21 2.28 -9.34 8.03
N ALA A 22 1.08 -9.79 8.35
CA ALA A 22 0.69 -10.10 9.72
C ALA A 22 1.56 -11.19 10.33
N THR A 23 1.85 -12.23 9.55
CA THR A 23 2.75 -13.30 9.99
C THR A 23 4.15 -12.76 10.23
N THR A 24 4.69 -11.97 9.31
CA THR A 24 6.03 -11.38 9.42
C THR A 24 6.14 -10.44 10.62
N TRP A 25 5.08 -9.68 10.91
CA TRP A 25 5.07 -8.70 12.00
C TRP A 25 4.51 -9.27 13.30
N ASN A 26 4.19 -10.56 13.34
CA ASN A 26 3.64 -11.25 14.51
C ASN A 26 2.38 -10.55 15.04
N CYS A 27 1.40 -10.40 14.18
CA CYS A 27 0.11 -9.79 14.50
C CYS A 27 -1.01 -10.39 13.66
N GLU A 28 -2.22 -9.92 13.83
CA GLU A 28 -3.41 -10.38 13.11
C GLU A 28 -3.94 -9.29 12.20
N PRO A 29 -4.26 -9.59 10.93
CA PRO A 29 -4.80 -8.60 10.03
C PRO A 29 -6.32 -8.49 10.17
N ILE A 30 -6.82 -7.27 10.09
CA ILE A 30 -8.26 -7.00 9.97
C ILE A 30 -8.43 -6.13 8.73
N ARG A 31 -9.13 -6.67 7.72
CA ARG A 31 -9.46 -5.91 6.53
C ARG A 31 -10.67 -5.04 6.82
N THR A 32 -10.55 -3.75 6.52
CA THR A 32 -11.64 -2.80 6.72
C THR A 32 -12.58 -2.79 5.53
N LYS A 33 -13.75 -2.22 5.73
CA LYS A 33 -14.74 -2.06 4.65
C LYS A 33 -14.34 -0.90 3.72
N ASP A 34 -14.90 -0.92 2.52
CA ASP A 34 -14.54 -0.03 1.41
C ASP A 34 -14.51 1.47 1.72
N GLN A 35 -15.22 1.93 2.72
CA GLN A 35 -15.29 3.35 3.06
C GLN A 35 -14.29 3.77 4.13
N SER A 36 -13.48 2.87 4.60
CA SER A 36 -12.46 3.19 5.61
C SER A 36 -11.27 3.90 4.96
N ARG A 37 -10.62 4.77 5.74
CA ARG A 37 -9.48 5.54 5.24
C ARG A 37 -8.22 4.71 5.05
N VAL A 38 -8.15 3.57 5.71
CA VAL A 38 -7.08 2.59 5.54
C VAL A 38 -7.71 1.23 5.35
N ASP A 39 -7.09 0.36 4.55
CA ASP A 39 -7.73 -0.90 4.20
C ASP A 39 -7.38 -2.07 5.10
N THR A 40 -6.31 -1.99 5.87
CA THR A 40 -5.89 -3.10 6.74
C THR A 40 -5.36 -2.58 8.06
N LEU A 41 -5.89 -3.14 9.14
CA LEU A 41 -5.40 -2.90 10.49
C LEU A 41 -4.65 -4.15 10.96
N PHE A 42 -3.54 -3.97 11.66
CA PHE A 42 -2.79 -5.07 12.24
C PHE A 42 -2.86 -4.98 13.77
N MET A 43 -3.36 -6.06 14.37
CA MET A 43 -3.64 -6.12 15.80
C MET A 43 -2.71 -7.13 16.49
N ARG A 44 -2.31 -6.82 17.70
CA ARG A 44 -1.59 -7.75 18.60
C ARG A 44 -2.12 -7.56 20.00
N ASP A 45 -2.58 -8.65 20.63
CA ASP A 45 -3.09 -8.58 22.00
C ASP A 45 -4.13 -7.48 22.19
N LYS A 46 -5.06 -7.38 21.24
CA LYS A 46 -6.15 -6.39 21.23
C LYS A 46 -5.71 -4.94 21.05
N SER A 47 -4.45 -4.71 20.73
CA SER A 47 -3.93 -3.38 20.45
C SER A 47 -3.59 -3.22 18.98
N LEU A 48 -3.87 -2.03 18.44
CA LEU A 48 -3.47 -1.70 17.08
C LEU A 48 -1.94 -1.48 17.05
N VAL A 49 -1.23 -2.16 16.17
CA VAL A 49 0.23 -2.06 16.06
C VAL A 49 0.72 -1.48 14.74
N ALA A 50 -0.10 -1.53 13.69
CA ALA A 50 0.23 -0.95 12.40
C ALA A 50 -1.02 -0.85 11.53
N VAL A 51 -0.96 -0.03 10.48
CA VAL A 51 -1.98 0.02 9.44
C VAL A 51 -1.32 0.01 8.07
N ALA A 52 -2.04 -0.43 7.06
CA ALA A 52 -1.52 -0.43 5.69
C ALA A 52 -2.62 -0.22 4.64
N GLU A 53 -2.20 0.35 3.54
CA GLU A 53 -2.95 0.35 2.29
C GLU A 53 -2.23 -0.64 1.37
N ILE A 54 -2.91 -1.67 0.89
CA ILE A 54 -2.32 -2.73 0.08
C ILE A 54 -2.89 -2.67 -1.34
N LYS A 55 -2.00 -2.62 -2.32
CA LYS A 55 -2.38 -2.61 -3.74
C LYS A 55 -1.71 -3.75 -4.47
N ALA A 56 -2.49 -4.57 -5.15
CA ALA A 56 -1.97 -5.58 -6.06
C ALA A 56 -1.71 -4.97 -7.44
N ARG A 57 -0.55 -5.31 -8.03
CA ARG A 57 -0.15 -4.86 -9.36
C ARG A 57 0.24 -6.08 -10.18
N ARG A 58 -0.77 -6.87 -10.57
CA ARG A 58 -0.57 -8.07 -11.38
C ARG A 58 -0.06 -7.73 -12.76
N ASN A 59 0.75 -8.62 -13.32
CA ASN A 59 1.37 -8.47 -14.64
C ASN A 59 2.35 -7.29 -14.70
N ARG A 60 2.89 -6.89 -13.57
CA ARG A 60 3.90 -5.83 -13.45
C ARG A 60 5.01 -6.26 -12.51
N GLN A 61 6.22 -5.85 -12.82
CA GLN A 61 7.39 -6.11 -11.99
C GLN A 61 7.93 -4.80 -11.45
N PHE A 62 8.23 -4.78 -10.17
CA PHE A 62 8.79 -3.60 -9.51
C PHE A 62 10.11 -3.16 -10.18
N ALA A 63 10.97 -4.12 -10.52
CA ALA A 63 12.26 -3.83 -11.13
C ALA A 63 12.17 -3.13 -12.50
N THR A 64 11.00 -3.18 -13.15
CA THR A 64 10.80 -2.53 -14.44
C THR A 64 10.67 -0.99 -14.31
N PHE A 65 10.30 -0.51 -13.14
CA PHE A 65 10.03 0.90 -12.93
C PHE A 65 11.16 1.56 -12.14
N SER A 66 11.43 2.83 -12.41
CA SER A 66 12.37 3.64 -11.61
C SER A 66 11.71 4.25 -10.39
N SER A 67 10.39 4.35 -10.41
CA SER A 67 9.59 4.87 -9.31
C SER A 67 8.23 4.20 -9.29
N VAL A 68 7.57 4.24 -8.13
CA VAL A 68 6.20 3.76 -7.97
C VAL A 68 5.29 4.94 -7.73
N GLN A 69 4.17 4.97 -8.44
CA GLN A 69 3.19 6.05 -8.31
C GLN A 69 2.20 5.74 -7.20
N LEU A 70 2.03 6.71 -6.31
CA LEU A 70 1.14 6.60 -5.18
C LEU A 70 0.12 7.73 -5.23
N ASN A 71 -1.15 7.41 -5.07
CA ASN A 71 -2.19 8.42 -4.98
C ASN A 71 -1.92 9.33 -3.77
N LEU A 72 -1.90 10.64 -3.99
CA LEU A 72 -1.61 11.63 -2.95
C LEU A 72 -2.60 11.52 -1.78
N GLN A 73 -3.87 11.28 -2.08
CA GLN A 73 -4.90 11.16 -1.05
C GLN A 73 -4.65 9.95 -0.14
N ASN A 74 -4.22 8.82 -0.72
CA ASN A 74 -3.89 7.63 0.07
C ASN A 74 -2.69 7.87 0.97
N TRP A 75 -1.66 8.52 0.45
CA TRP A 75 -0.50 8.90 1.26
C TRP A 75 -0.91 9.80 2.42
N PHE A 76 -1.72 10.80 2.13
CA PHE A 76 -2.17 11.77 3.14
C PHE A 76 -2.97 11.08 4.24
N SER A 77 -3.88 10.17 3.88
CA SER A 77 -4.69 9.41 4.84
C SER A 77 -3.83 8.54 5.76
N LEU A 78 -2.81 7.90 5.20
CA LEU A 78 -1.88 7.07 5.99
C LEU A 78 -1.09 7.91 6.98
N VAL A 79 -0.56 9.06 6.55
CA VAL A 79 0.19 9.96 7.43
C VAL A 79 -0.68 10.50 8.56
N GLN A 80 -1.91 10.92 8.23
CA GLN A 80 -2.85 11.40 9.23
C GLN A 80 -3.22 10.31 10.25
N PHE A 81 -3.43 9.09 9.77
CA PHE A 81 -3.77 7.97 10.65
C PHE A 81 -2.61 7.67 11.61
N GLU A 82 -1.38 7.65 11.09
CA GLU A 82 -0.21 7.43 11.92
C GLU A 82 -0.08 8.49 13.01
N MET A 83 -0.29 9.75 12.66
CA MET A 83 -0.23 10.84 13.64
C MET A 83 -1.30 10.72 14.72
N ALA A 84 -2.50 10.32 14.35
CA ALA A 84 -3.63 10.22 15.28
C ALA A 84 -3.56 8.98 16.15
N ALA A 85 -3.17 7.85 15.60
CA ALA A 85 -3.16 6.56 16.29
C ALA A 85 -1.81 6.20 16.92
N GLU A 86 -0.75 6.95 16.58
CA GLU A 86 0.62 6.70 17.05
C GLU A 86 1.11 5.29 16.73
N VAL A 87 0.74 4.78 15.56
CA VAL A 87 1.24 3.51 15.03
C VAL A 87 1.74 3.71 13.60
N PRO A 88 2.73 2.93 13.14
CA PRO A 88 3.24 3.10 11.79
C PRO A 88 2.18 2.77 10.73
N ALA A 89 2.15 3.56 9.66
CA ALA A 89 1.26 3.39 8.52
C ALA A 89 2.09 3.13 7.27
N PHE A 90 1.76 2.07 6.56
CA PHE A 90 2.54 1.60 5.42
C PHE A 90 1.73 1.62 4.13
N MET A 91 2.43 1.95 3.03
CA MET A 91 1.94 1.68 1.69
C MET A 91 2.61 0.40 1.21
N VAL A 92 1.82 -0.55 0.70
CA VAL A 92 2.31 -1.86 0.29
C VAL A 92 1.84 -2.16 -1.13
N PHE A 93 2.79 -2.53 -1.99
CA PHE A 93 2.48 -2.96 -3.35
C PHE A 93 2.92 -4.39 -3.56
N ALA A 94 2.01 -5.23 -4.07
CA ALA A 94 2.32 -6.59 -4.46
C ALA A 94 2.49 -6.66 -5.97
N PHE A 95 3.73 -6.73 -6.43
CA PHE A 95 4.10 -6.94 -7.82
C PHE A 95 4.37 -8.42 -8.08
N ASP A 96 4.50 -8.82 -9.34
CA ASP A 96 4.80 -10.21 -9.68
C ASP A 96 6.17 -10.66 -9.15
N ASP A 97 7.12 -9.73 -9.01
CA ASP A 97 8.47 -10.01 -8.52
C ASP A 97 8.65 -9.79 -7.02
N GLY A 98 7.61 -9.50 -6.29
CA GLY A 98 7.68 -9.42 -4.83
C GLY A 98 6.72 -8.41 -4.21
N ILE A 99 6.77 -8.36 -2.89
CA ILE A 99 5.98 -7.44 -2.08
C ILE A 99 6.91 -6.35 -1.57
N TYR A 100 6.52 -5.09 -1.80
CA TYR A 100 7.35 -3.95 -1.45
C TYR A 100 6.54 -3.01 -0.58
N TYR A 101 7.17 -2.43 0.43
CA TYR A 101 6.48 -1.54 1.35
C TYR A 101 7.35 -0.34 1.72
N VAL A 102 6.68 0.75 2.09
CA VAL A 102 7.31 1.96 2.58
C VAL A 102 6.42 2.57 3.66
N ARG A 103 7.03 3.05 4.73
CA ARG A 103 6.29 3.77 5.76
C ARG A 103 5.95 5.17 5.23
N ALA A 104 4.67 5.50 5.22
CA ALA A 104 4.19 6.73 4.60
C ALA A 104 4.85 7.99 5.18
N ALA A 105 5.06 8.03 6.49
CA ALA A 105 5.64 9.18 7.17
C ALA A 105 7.12 9.42 6.82
N THR A 106 7.82 8.43 6.25
CA THR A 106 9.22 8.59 5.83
C THR A 106 9.35 9.23 4.45
N ILE A 107 8.25 9.36 3.72
CA ILE A 107 8.26 9.97 2.40
C ILE A 107 8.25 11.48 2.56
N GLN A 108 9.28 12.14 2.04
CA GLN A 108 9.37 13.60 2.04
C GLN A 108 8.72 14.13 0.77
N ILE A 109 7.44 14.45 0.86
CA ILE A 109 6.63 14.79 -0.31
C ILE A 109 7.18 15.99 -1.09
N GLY A 110 7.82 16.94 -0.43
CA GLY A 110 8.44 18.09 -1.08
C GLY A 110 9.63 17.71 -1.97
N GLN A 111 10.17 16.50 -1.84
CA GLN A 111 11.24 15.99 -2.67
C GLN A 111 10.75 14.99 -3.71
N CYS A 112 9.45 14.70 -3.73
CA CYS A 112 8.87 13.79 -4.70
C CYS A 112 8.37 14.54 -5.92
N ARG A 113 8.41 13.89 -7.06
CA ARG A 113 7.75 14.40 -8.25
C ARG A 113 6.24 14.22 -8.13
N LEU A 114 5.50 15.30 -8.39
CA LEU A 114 4.05 15.26 -8.45
C LEU A 114 3.61 15.21 -9.89
N SER A 115 2.63 14.40 -10.20
CA SER A 115 1.98 14.35 -11.50
C SER A 115 0.49 14.12 -11.34
N VAL A 116 -0.25 14.16 -12.44
CA VAL A 116 -1.69 13.94 -12.44
C VAL A 116 -1.97 12.74 -13.33
N ARG A 117 -2.71 11.77 -12.80
CA ARG A 117 -3.08 10.55 -13.51
C ARG A 117 -4.58 10.37 -13.49
N GLY A 118 -5.10 9.77 -14.55
CA GLY A 118 -6.51 9.46 -14.68
C GLY A 118 -7.03 9.78 -16.06
N ARG A 119 -8.28 9.38 -16.29
CA ARG A 119 -8.92 9.51 -17.61
C ARG A 119 -9.63 10.84 -17.75
N THR A 120 -9.56 11.41 -18.95
CA THR A 120 -10.29 12.62 -19.32
C THR A 120 -11.16 12.40 -20.56
N ASP A 121 -11.20 11.14 -21.04
CA ASP A 121 -11.88 10.80 -22.29
C ASP A 121 -13.39 10.54 -22.14
N ARG A 122 -13.91 10.57 -20.90
CA ARG A 122 -15.33 10.44 -20.67
C ARG A 122 -16.00 11.81 -20.59
N PRO A 123 -17.02 12.07 -21.40
CA PRO A 123 -17.70 13.37 -21.37
C PRO A 123 -18.25 13.69 -19.98
N GLY A 124 -17.93 14.88 -19.50
CA GLY A 124 -18.42 15.37 -18.22
C GLY A 124 -17.78 14.76 -16.97
N ILE A 125 -16.80 13.86 -17.14
CA ILE A 125 -16.14 13.21 -16.01
C ILE A 125 -14.64 13.44 -16.10
N ASP A 126 -14.06 14.06 -15.08
CA ASP A 126 -12.62 14.19 -14.92
C ASP A 126 -12.17 13.28 -13.78
N GLU A 127 -11.51 12.18 -14.14
CA GLU A 127 -11.02 11.19 -13.18
C GLU A 127 -9.56 11.43 -12.79
N ARG A 128 -9.00 12.58 -13.17
CA ARG A 128 -7.59 12.86 -12.85
C ARG A 128 -7.40 13.06 -11.36
N GLN A 129 -6.34 12.47 -10.85
CA GLN A 129 -5.98 12.56 -9.45
C GLN A 129 -4.49 12.87 -9.32
N PRO A 130 -4.08 13.65 -8.33
CA PRO A 130 -2.67 13.87 -8.08
C PRO A 130 -2.02 12.61 -7.55
N VAL A 131 -0.83 12.30 -8.08
CA VAL A 131 -0.01 11.18 -7.63
C VAL A 131 1.40 11.66 -7.34
N ILE A 132 2.06 11.00 -6.41
CA ILE A 132 3.47 11.23 -6.13
C ILE A 132 4.28 10.05 -6.65
N GLU A 133 5.47 10.32 -7.16
CA GLU A 133 6.37 9.29 -7.64
C GLU A 133 7.43 9.04 -6.57
N ILE A 134 7.46 7.81 -6.06
CA ILE A 134 8.38 7.40 -5.00
C ILE A 134 9.47 6.55 -5.61
N GLY A 135 10.71 7.01 -5.53
CA GLY A 135 11.85 6.29 -6.09
C GLY A 135 12.01 4.89 -5.50
N ASN A 136 12.49 3.96 -6.32
CA ASN A 136 12.59 2.55 -5.92
C ASN A 136 13.46 2.32 -4.69
N LEU A 137 14.45 3.15 -4.45
CA LEU A 137 15.36 2.97 -3.31
C LEU A 137 14.70 3.19 -1.95
N LEU A 138 13.53 3.86 -1.91
CA LEU A 138 12.82 4.09 -0.67
C LEU A 138 11.98 2.90 -0.23
N TRP A 139 11.74 1.96 -1.13
CA TRP A 139 10.92 0.79 -0.86
C TRP A 139 11.75 -0.33 -0.28
N LYS A 140 11.18 -1.05 0.69
CA LYS A 140 11.78 -2.26 1.23
C LYS A 140 11.03 -3.44 0.67
N ARG A 141 11.75 -4.51 0.35
CA ARG A 141 11.13 -5.76 -0.07
C ARG A 141 10.80 -6.61 1.14
N LEU A 142 9.56 -7.09 1.19
CA LEU A 142 9.16 -8.03 2.23
C LEU A 142 9.83 -9.38 1.95
N ARG A 143 10.49 -9.93 2.96
CA ARG A 143 11.04 -11.28 2.87
C ARG A 143 9.98 -12.24 3.36
N GLU A 144 9.69 -13.25 2.54
CA GLU A 144 8.78 -14.29 2.95
C GLU A 144 9.41 -15.12 4.07
N PRO A 145 8.60 -15.60 5.04
CA PRO A 145 9.10 -16.54 6.04
C PRO A 145 9.62 -17.79 5.33
N ASP A 146 10.81 -18.24 5.69
CA ASP A 146 11.33 -19.50 5.18
C ASP A 146 10.64 -20.70 5.89
N ALA A 147 10.98 -21.92 5.45
CA ALA A 147 10.39 -23.13 6.00
C ALA A 147 10.71 -23.36 7.48
N GLU A 148 11.64 -22.61 8.05
CA GLU A 148 12.06 -22.71 9.43
C GLU A 148 11.50 -21.59 10.30
N GLY A 149 10.68 -20.71 9.73
CA GLY A 149 10.09 -19.57 10.41
C GLY A 149 10.65 -18.24 9.93
N PHE A 150 10.53 -17.20 10.78
CA PHE A 150 10.84 -15.89 10.29
C PHE A 150 12.30 -15.61 10.31
N SER A 151 12.82 -15.16 9.20
CA SER A 151 14.11 -14.51 9.23
C SER A 151 13.90 -13.08 9.77
N ARG A 152 14.52 -12.80 10.84
CA ARG A 152 14.50 -11.49 11.46
C ARG A 152 15.37 -10.50 10.71
#